data_f540b39f727875ae9035991bb30c3824
#
_entry.id   f540b39f727875ae9035991bb30c3824
#
_cell.length_a   1.000
_cell.length_b   1.000
_cell.length_c   1.000
_cell.angle_alpha   90.00
_cell.angle_beta   90.00
_cell.angle_gamma   90.00
#
_symmetry.space_group_name_H-M   'P 1'
#
loop_
_entity.id
_entity.type
_entity.pdbx_description
1 polymer ?
#
loop_
_entity_poly.entity_id
_entity_poly.type
_entity_poly.pdbx_seq_one_letter_code
_entity_poly.pdbx_strand_id
1 'polypeptide(L)'
;SIIWYDRPYSAKSTKRKDILIMEKKRDAFKSGTGFVIACIGSAVGMGNIWRFPYMVSDWGGMTFLLPYVLFVILIASTGLIEEMALGRAAKGGPIKAFGKCTEIRTGNKKTGEAIGVLPVLGSLALAIGYTVVVGWIFKYAFLALSGQLSAMGGDMNKIGATFGSTATKFGNNSWLVVAMIVTAVIMAFGIAAGIERANKIMMPLLFVLFLGLGIYIFTLPGATEGYKYIFTINPKGLLDPRLWIYAFGQAFFSLSIAGNGTVIYGSY
;
A
#
# COMPACT_ATOMS: atom_id res chain seq x y z
N SER A 1 -12.79 5.94 28.95
CA SER A 1 -11.68 6.12 29.88
C SER A 1 -11.07 4.75 30.18
N ILE A 2 -9.98 4.41 29.51
CA ILE A 2 -9.20 3.18 29.78
C ILE A 2 -8.08 3.59 30.73
N ILE A 3 -8.23 3.19 31.98
CA ILE A 3 -7.25 3.38 33.05
C ILE A 3 -6.20 2.29 32.90
N TRP A 4 -4.98 2.64 32.54
CA TRP A 4 -3.82 1.75 32.58
C TRP A 4 -3.33 1.62 34.02
N TYR A 5 -3.44 0.41 34.56
CA TYR A 5 -2.98 0.07 35.90
C TYR A 5 -1.48 -0.25 35.85
N ASP A 6 -0.66 0.70 36.28
CA ASP A 6 0.76 0.48 36.57
C ASP A 6 0.88 -0.31 37.88
N ARG A 7 1.22 -1.57 37.81
CA ARG A 7 1.72 -2.32 38.98
C ARG A 7 3.24 -2.31 38.95
N PRO A 8 3.90 -1.81 39.99
CA PRO A 8 5.34 -1.91 40.10
C PRO A 8 5.74 -3.37 40.36
N TYR A 9 6.47 -3.95 39.44
CA TYR A 9 7.10 -5.26 39.65
C TYR A 9 8.28 -5.07 40.59
N SER A 10 8.19 -5.69 41.78
CA SER A 10 9.23 -5.76 42.80
C SER A 10 10.54 -6.30 42.24
N ALA A 11 11.56 -5.46 42.24
CA ALA A 11 12.90 -5.81 41.84
C ALA A 11 13.57 -6.67 42.89
N LYS A 12 13.71 -7.96 42.68
CA LYS A 12 14.75 -8.77 43.34
C LYS A 12 16.06 -8.58 42.61
N SER A 13 16.92 -7.81 43.25
CA SER A 13 18.33 -7.65 42.90
C SER A 13 19.03 -8.99 42.83
N THR A 14 19.44 -9.38 41.63
CA THR A 14 20.52 -10.34 41.46
C THR A 14 21.53 -9.71 40.49
N LYS A 15 22.70 -9.35 41.04
CA LYS A 15 23.88 -8.92 40.28
C LYS A 15 24.17 -9.99 39.22
N ARG A 16 23.79 -9.76 38.00
CA ARG A 16 24.33 -10.44 36.82
C ARG A 16 25.21 -9.43 36.09
N LYS A 17 26.50 -9.70 36.16
CA LYS A 17 27.52 -9.04 35.38
C LYS A 17 27.12 -9.01 33.91
N ASP A 18 27.07 -7.85 33.36
CA ASP A 18 27.50 -7.42 32.05
C ASP A 18 27.65 -8.50 30.98
N ILE A 19 26.54 -8.93 30.43
CA ILE A 19 26.49 -9.22 29.01
C ILE A 19 25.80 -7.99 28.45
N LEU A 20 26.59 -7.04 27.96
CA LEU A 20 26.18 -6.00 27.02
C LEU A 20 25.73 -6.72 25.73
N ILE A 21 24.55 -7.32 25.75
CA ILE A 21 23.78 -7.46 24.54
C ILE A 21 23.44 -6.03 24.20
N MET A 22 24.20 -5.43 23.29
CA MET A 22 23.81 -4.19 22.63
C MET A 22 22.41 -4.48 22.07
N GLU A 23 21.39 -4.06 22.78
CA GLU A 23 20.01 -4.09 22.29
C GLU A 23 20.06 -3.24 21.02
N LYS A 24 20.13 -3.92 19.87
CA LYS A 24 20.25 -3.26 18.57
C LYS A 24 19.08 -2.31 18.48
N LYS A 25 19.35 -1.02 18.67
CA LYS A 25 18.33 0.01 18.68
C LYS A 25 17.48 -0.17 17.43
N ARG A 26 16.21 -0.49 17.63
CA ARG A 26 15.30 -0.76 16.51
C ARG A 26 15.24 0.48 15.62
N ASP A 27 15.32 0.27 14.30
CA ASP A 27 15.19 1.36 13.33
C ASP A 27 13.81 2.03 13.48
N ALA A 28 13.75 3.32 13.26
CA ALA A 28 12.54 4.13 13.44
C ALA A 28 12.51 5.27 12.43
N PHE A 29 11.34 5.82 12.19
CA PHE A 29 11.17 7.03 11.39
C PHE A 29 11.85 8.22 12.06
N LYS A 30 12.55 9.05 11.29
CA LYS A 30 13.26 10.23 11.81
C LYS A 30 12.33 11.38 12.16
N SER A 31 11.17 11.47 11.51
CA SER A 31 10.23 12.55 11.68
C SER A 31 8.77 12.09 11.56
N GLY A 32 7.87 12.81 12.27
CA GLY A 32 6.42 12.57 12.14
C GLY A 32 5.93 12.78 10.70
N THR A 33 6.45 13.79 10.01
CA THR A 33 6.14 14.02 8.57
C THR A 33 6.62 12.88 7.70
N GLY A 34 7.84 12.36 7.97
CA GLY A 34 8.37 11.19 7.26
C GLY A 34 7.51 9.94 7.46
N PHE A 35 7.02 9.72 8.67
CA PHE A 35 6.06 8.66 8.98
C PHE A 35 4.76 8.81 8.19
N VAL A 36 4.14 10.00 8.20
CA VAL A 36 2.89 10.26 7.46
C VAL A 36 3.08 10.05 5.96
N ILE A 37 4.15 10.59 5.37
CA ILE A 37 4.45 10.41 3.94
C ILE A 37 4.70 8.93 3.61
N ALA A 38 5.35 8.18 4.48
CA ALA A 38 5.55 6.74 4.30
C ALA A 38 4.23 5.96 4.40
N CYS A 39 3.33 6.35 5.30
CA CYS A 39 1.98 5.76 5.38
C CYS A 39 1.17 6.05 4.11
N ILE A 40 1.21 7.29 3.60
CA ILE A 40 0.58 7.65 2.33
C ILE A 40 1.18 6.81 1.19
N GLY A 41 2.51 6.71 1.13
CA GLY A 41 3.20 5.90 0.12
C GLY A 41 2.86 4.41 0.18
N SER A 42 2.62 3.89 1.38
CA SER A 42 2.15 2.50 1.56
C SER A 42 0.70 2.30 1.09
N ALA A 43 -0.14 3.32 1.22
CA ALA A 43 -1.53 3.28 0.78
C ALA A 43 -1.68 3.51 -0.73
N VAL A 44 -0.81 4.35 -1.33
CA VAL A 44 -0.82 4.62 -2.77
C VAL A 44 -0.11 3.49 -3.51
N GLY A 45 -0.89 2.51 -3.92
CA GLY A 45 -0.41 1.36 -4.70
C GLY A 45 -0.98 1.35 -6.12
N MET A 46 -0.65 0.30 -6.86
CA MET A 46 -1.16 0.08 -8.23
C MET A 46 -2.68 0.04 -8.30
N GLY A 47 -3.34 -0.41 -7.25
CA GLY A 47 -4.79 -0.40 -7.15
C GLY A 47 -5.39 0.99 -7.28
N ASN A 48 -4.70 2.00 -6.79
CA ASN A 48 -5.16 3.38 -6.88
C ASN A 48 -4.85 4.01 -8.24
N ILE A 49 -3.76 3.59 -8.88
CA ILE A 49 -3.30 4.17 -10.14
C ILE A 49 -3.95 3.46 -11.34
N TRP A 50 -4.10 2.15 -11.28
CA TRP A 50 -4.61 1.34 -12.37
C TRP A 50 -6.07 0.94 -12.18
N ARG A 51 -6.39 0.19 -11.10
CA ARG A 51 -7.71 -0.39 -10.91
C ARG A 51 -8.77 0.66 -10.58
N PHE A 52 -8.44 1.65 -9.75
CA PHE A 52 -9.40 2.65 -9.30
C PHE A 52 -10.02 3.47 -10.45
N PRO A 53 -9.24 4.05 -11.41
CA PRO A 53 -9.83 4.77 -12.55
C PRO A 53 -10.74 3.89 -13.39
N TYR A 54 -10.38 2.63 -13.59
CA TYR A 54 -11.20 1.65 -14.29
C TYR A 54 -12.53 1.44 -13.56
N MET A 55 -12.51 1.22 -12.25
CA MET A 55 -13.72 1.05 -11.44
C MET A 55 -14.62 2.30 -11.45
N VAL A 56 -14.03 3.50 -11.40
CA VAL A 56 -14.77 4.77 -11.52
C VAL A 56 -15.45 4.86 -12.88
N SER A 57 -14.77 4.46 -13.95
CA SER A 57 -15.33 4.44 -15.31
C SER A 57 -16.48 3.45 -15.46
N ASP A 58 -16.32 2.23 -14.97
CA ASP A 58 -17.32 1.16 -15.14
C ASP A 58 -18.58 1.37 -14.32
N TRP A 59 -18.44 1.98 -13.13
CA TRP A 59 -19.53 2.10 -12.16
C TRP A 59 -20.15 3.49 -12.09
N GLY A 60 -19.92 4.35 -13.09
CA GLY A 60 -20.65 5.59 -13.27
C GLY A 60 -20.12 6.78 -12.46
N GLY A 61 -18.80 6.98 -12.43
CA GLY A 61 -18.19 8.19 -11.89
C GLY A 61 -18.54 8.45 -10.42
N MET A 62 -19.21 9.55 -10.15
CA MET A 62 -19.61 9.97 -8.80
C MET A 62 -20.52 8.94 -8.12
N THR A 63 -21.29 8.16 -8.88
CA THR A 63 -22.11 7.06 -8.36
C THR A 63 -21.29 6.05 -7.58
N PHE A 64 -20.07 5.75 -8.08
CA PHE A 64 -19.13 4.86 -7.40
C PHE A 64 -18.32 5.59 -6.31
N LEU A 65 -17.94 6.84 -6.58
CA LEU A 65 -17.09 7.60 -5.66
C LEU A 65 -17.76 7.87 -4.30
N LEU A 66 -19.07 8.09 -4.27
CA LEU A 66 -19.79 8.34 -3.02
C LEU A 66 -19.71 7.18 -2.02
N PRO A 67 -20.12 5.94 -2.35
CA PRO A 67 -19.96 4.81 -1.44
C PRO A 67 -18.49 4.47 -1.18
N TYR A 68 -17.60 4.65 -2.15
CA TYR A 68 -16.17 4.45 -1.95
C TYR A 68 -15.61 5.39 -0.86
N VAL A 69 -15.88 6.70 -0.94
CA VAL A 69 -15.42 7.68 0.06
C VAL A 69 -16.04 7.39 1.43
N LEU A 70 -17.32 7.02 1.47
CA LEU A 70 -17.98 6.59 2.71
C LEU A 70 -17.23 5.42 3.36
N PHE A 71 -16.93 4.38 2.60
CA PHE A 71 -16.18 3.22 3.11
C PHE A 71 -14.74 3.57 3.49
N VAL A 72 -14.06 4.44 2.74
CA VAL A 72 -12.73 4.91 3.10
C VAL A 72 -12.75 5.58 4.48
N ILE A 73 -13.71 6.47 4.74
CA ILE A 73 -13.84 7.15 6.04
C ILE A 73 -14.14 6.14 7.16
N LEU A 74 -15.11 5.25 6.95
CA LEU A 74 -15.50 4.25 7.94
C LEU A 74 -14.34 3.29 8.27
N ILE A 75 -13.69 2.75 7.25
CA ILE A 75 -12.62 1.76 7.42
C ILE A 75 -11.35 2.42 7.97
N ALA A 76 -11.03 3.65 7.54
CA ALA A 76 -9.86 4.35 8.05
C ALA A 76 -10.02 4.73 9.53
N SER A 77 -11.20 5.18 9.93
CA SER A 77 -11.47 5.59 11.33
C SER A 77 -11.51 4.43 12.32
N THR A 78 -11.71 3.21 11.85
CA THR A 78 -11.72 2.00 12.67
C THR A 78 -10.50 1.12 12.37
N GLY A 79 -10.50 0.38 11.27
CA GLY A 79 -9.52 -0.65 10.97
C GLY A 79 -8.08 -0.15 10.88
N LEU A 80 -7.82 0.97 10.22
CA LEU A 80 -6.46 1.51 10.07
C LEU A 80 -5.86 1.92 11.43
N ILE A 81 -6.66 2.59 12.26
CA ILE A 81 -6.24 3.03 13.60
C ILE A 81 -5.97 1.81 14.48
N GLU A 82 -6.82 0.79 14.42
CA GLU A 82 -6.67 -0.44 15.20
C GLU A 82 -5.43 -1.23 14.78
N GLU A 83 -5.16 -1.36 13.48
CA GLU A 83 -3.95 -2.04 13.00
C GLU A 83 -2.67 -1.32 13.44
N MET A 84 -2.65 0.02 13.38
CA MET A 84 -1.51 0.80 13.88
C MET A 84 -1.35 0.69 15.39
N ALA A 85 -2.45 0.72 16.14
CA ALA A 85 -2.43 0.54 17.59
C ALA A 85 -1.93 -0.86 17.98
N LEU A 86 -2.36 -1.88 17.26
CA LEU A 86 -1.91 -3.26 17.44
C LEU A 86 -0.40 -3.39 17.20
N GLY A 87 0.11 -2.81 16.12
CA GLY A 87 1.53 -2.78 15.81
C GLY A 87 2.33 -2.08 16.90
N ARG A 88 1.86 -0.93 17.38
CA ARG A 88 2.48 -0.17 18.47
C ARG A 88 2.51 -0.95 19.78
N ALA A 89 1.41 -1.61 20.15
CA ALA A 89 1.31 -2.41 21.35
C ALA A 89 2.24 -3.64 21.31
N ALA A 90 2.34 -4.28 20.15
CA ALA A 90 3.17 -5.47 19.98
C ALA A 90 4.66 -5.18 19.82
N LYS A 91 5.01 -3.96 19.37
CA LYS A 91 6.38 -3.57 18.95
C LYS A 91 6.99 -4.63 18.02
N GLY A 92 6.22 -5.04 17.00
CA GLY A 92 6.60 -6.10 16.08
C GLY A 92 5.62 -6.28 14.95
N GLY A 93 5.99 -7.12 13.98
CA GLY A 93 5.13 -7.47 12.85
C GLY A 93 3.93 -8.34 13.26
N PRO A 94 3.10 -8.75 12.28
CA PRO A 94 1.83 -9.43 12.52
C PRO A 94 1.93 -10.67 13.41
N ILE A 95 2.90 -11.53 13.16
CA ILE A 95 3.09 -12.76 13.97
C ILE A 95 3.20 -12.43 15.45
N LYS A 96 4.07 -11.45 15.79
CA LYS A 96 4.26 -11.03 17.18
C LYS A 96 3.01 -10.34 17.74
N ALA A 97 2.31 -9.59 16.90
CA ALA A 97 1.09 -8.87 17.28
C ALA A 97 -0.04 -9.83 17.66
N PHE A 98 -0.34 -10.80 16.82
CA PHE A 98 -1.33 -11.84 17.11
C PHE A 98 -0.92 -12.71 18.30
N GLY A 99 0.38 -13.06 18.40
CA GLY A 99 0.92 -13.78 19.54
C GLY A 99 0.67 -13.06 20.86
N LYS A 100 0.89 -11.74 20.90
CA LYS A 100 0.63 -10.94 22.11
C LYS A 100 -0.85 -10.85 22.46
N CYS A 101 -1.74 -10.73 21.47
CA CYS A 101 -3.18 -10.72 21.69
C CYS A 101 -3.68 -12.03 22.35
N THR A 102 -3.24 -13.17 21.82
CA THR A 102 -3.66 -14.47 22.38
C THR A 102 -2.99 -14.76 23.72
N GLU A 103 -1.75 -14.34 23.93
CA GLU A 103 -1.07 -14.43 25.21
C GLU A 103 -1.84 -13.70 26.32
N ILE A 104 -2.30 -12.47 26.05
CA ILE A 104 -3.07 -11.67 27.01
C ILE A 104 -4.44 -12.30 27.27
N ARG A 105 -5.11 -12.84 26.24
CA ARG A 105 -6.48 -13.34 26.36
C ARG A 105 -6.56 -14.77 26.90
N THR A 106 -5.67 -15.65 26.47
CA THR A 106 -5.74 -17.09 26.72
C THR A 106 -4.49 -17.68 27.36
N GLY A 107 -3.45 -16.87 27.60
CA GLY A 107 -2.16 -17.34 28.09
C GLY A 107 -1.32 -18.08 27.04
N ASN A 108 -1.83 -18.31 25.83
CA ASN A 108 -1.17 -19.09 24.79
C ASN A 108 -0.68 -18.22 23.62
N LYS A 109 0.58 -17.86 23.66
CA LYS A 109 1.24 -17.07 22.62
C LYS A 109 1.37 -17.81 21.28
N LYS A 110 1.68 -19.12 21.33
CA LYS A 110 1.95 -19.91 20.11
C LYS A 110 0.76 -19.99 19.18
N THR A 111 -0.46 -20.05 19.71
CA THR A 111 -1.69 -20.06 18.90
C THR A 111 -1.82 -18.77 18.09
N GLY A 112 -1.56 -17.61 18.71
CA GLY A 112 -1.61 -16.34 18.02
C GLY A 112 -0.49 -16.18 16.97
N GLU A 113 0.72 -16.64 17.29
CA GLU A 113 1.83 -16.64 16.33
C GLU A 113 1.50 -17.50 15.10
N ALA A 114 0.88 -18.67 15.28
CA ALA A 114 0.43 -19.53 14.18
C ALA A 114 -0.65 -18.83 13.32
N ILE A 115 -1.64 -18.18 13.95
CA ILE A 115 -2.65 -17.39 13.23
C ILE A 115 -1.98 -16.23 12.46
N GLY A 116 -1.01 -15.55 13.07
CA GLY A 116 -0.29 -14.44 12.47
C GLY A 116 0.56 -14.79 11.23
N VAL A 117 0.80 -16.08 10.99
CA VAL A 117 1.46 -16.54 9.75
C VAL A 117 0.56 -16.37 8.53
N LEU A 118 -0.77 -16.54 8.67
CA LEU A 118 -1.71 -16.47 7.55
C LEU A 118 -1.66 -15.10 6.82
N PRO A 119 -1.80 -13.95 7.50
CA PRO A 119 -1.69 -12.66 6.83
C PRO A 119 -0.30 -12.41 6.23
N VAL A 120 0.76 -12.96 6.82
CA VAL A 120 2.12 -12.86 6.25
C VAL A 120 2.24 -13.62 4.94
N LEU A 121 1.68 -14.84 4.85
CA LEU A 121 1.64 -15.59 3.60
C LEU A 121 0.79 -14.88 2.53
N GLY A 122 -0.32 -14.26 2.91
CA GLY A 122 -1.12 -13.43 2.00
C GLY A 122 -0.33 -12.24 1.46
N SER A 123 0.40 -11.53 2.31
CA SER A 123 1.27 -10.42 1.90
C SER A 123 2.42 -10.88 1.01
N LEU A 124 2.98 -12.05 1.27
CA LEU A 124 4.03 -12.63 0.42
C LEU A 124 3.50 -12.95 -1.00
N ALA A 125 2.34 -13.58 -1.08
CA ALA A 125 1.69 -13.88 -2.36
C ALA A 125 1.40 -12.59 -3.15
N LEU A 126 0.90 -11.55 -2.46
CA LEU A 126 0.67 -10.25 -3.04
C LEU A 126 1.98 -9.61 -3.54
N ALA A 127 3.05 -9.65 -2.74
CA ALA A 127 4.35 -9.10 -3.10
C ALA A 127 4.94 -9.74 -4.36
N ILE A 128 4.76 -11.06 -4.54
CA ILE A 128 5.18 -11.76 -5.76
C ILE A 128 4.46 -11.18 -6.99
N GLY A 129 3.14 -11.05 -6.95
CA GLY A 129 2.36 -10.46 -8.04
C GLY A 129 2.74 -9.01 -8.32
N TYR A 130 2.90 -8.20 -7.28
CA TYR A 130 3.31 -6.80 -7.41
C TYR A 130 4.70 -6.64 -8.03
N THR A 131 5.65 -7.51 -7.68
CA THR A 131 7.01 -7.42 -8.25
C THR A 131 7.00 -7.63 -9.77
N VAL A 132 6.15 -8.51 -10.29
CA VAL A 132 5.98 -8.71 -11.74
C VAL A 132 5.50 -7.43 -12.40
N VAL A 133 4.48 -6.78 -11.84
CA VAL A 133 3.91 -5.56 -12.42
C VAL A 133 4.84 -4.36 -12.25
N VAL A 134 5.59 -4.27 -11.17
CA VAL A 134 6.66 -3.27 -11.03
C VAL A 134 7.70 -3.43 -12.13
N GLY A 135 8.05 -4.67 -12.49
CA GLY A 135 8.90 -4.94 -13.65
C GLY A 135 8.29 -4.40 -14.97
N TRP A 136 6.98 -4.55 -15.18
CA TRP A 136 6.31 -3.95 -16.33
C TRP A 136 6.42 -2.43 -16.34
N ILE A 137 6.23 -1.79 -15.19
CA ILE A 137 6.35 -0.33 -15.05
C ILE A 137 7.76 0.12 -15.42
N PHE A 138 8.82 -0.54 -14.96
CA PHE A 138 10.20 -0.22 -15.33
C PHE A 138 10.43 -0.37 -16.84
N LYS A 139 9.93 -1.46 -17.45
CA LYS A 139 10.00 -1.66 -18.90
C LYS A 139 9.32 -0.52 -19.66
N TYR A 140 8.08 -0.19 -19.29
CA TYR A 140 7.33 0.87 -19.97
C TYR A 140 7.92 2.25 -19.72
N ALA A 141 8.47 2.52 -18.53
CA ALA A 141 9.22 3.75 -18.28
C ALA A 141 10.44 3.86 -19.23
N PHE A 142 11.18 2.77 -19.41
CA PHE A 142 12.29 2.73 -20.37
C PHE A 142 11.83 2.94 -21.81
N LEU A 143 10.76 2.27 -22.24
CA LEU A 143 10.18 2.45 -23.58
C LEU A 143 9.72 3.89 -23.83
N ALA A 144 9.16 4.55 -22.80
CA ALA A 144 8.75 5.95 -22.87
C ALA A 144 9.96 6.89 -22.99
N LEU A 145 10.95 6.73 -22.11
CA LEU A 145 12.15 7.58 -22.08
C LEU A 145 13.04 7.39 -23.32
N SER A 146 13.08 6.19 -23.89
CA SER A 146 13.81 5.89 -25.13
C SER A 146 13.07 6.33 -26.41
N GLY A 147 11.86 6.90 -26.30
CA GLY A 147 11.04 7.31 -27.42
C GLY A 147 10.36 6.15 -28.18
N GLN A 148 10.61 4.90 -27.81
CA GLN A 148 10.02 3.74 -28.48
C GLN A 148 8.48 3.73 -28.37
N LEU A 149 7.95 4.17 -27.25
CA LEU A 149 6.50 4.25 -27.04
C LEU A 149 5.88 5.32 -27.97
N SER A 150 6.53 6.48 -28.09
CA SER A 150 6.10 7.55 -29.02
C SER A 150 6.19 7.12 -30.48
N ALA A 151 7.19 6.32 -30.84
CA ALA A 151 7.35 5.78 -32.19
C ALA A 151 6.23 4.80 -32.61
N MET A 152 5.44 4.27 -31.67
CA MET A 152 4.27 3.46 -31.98
C MET A 152 3.10 4.30 -32.52
N GLY A 153 3.13 5.63 -32.36
CA GLY A 153 2.23 6.57 -33.03
C GLY A 153 0.74 6.37 -32.76
N GLY A 154 0.36 5.74 -31.65
CA GLY A 154 -1.04 5.41 -31.37
C GLY A 154 -1.57 4.16 -32.09
N ASP A 155 -0.72 3.42 -32.78
CA ASP A 155 -1.10 2.14 -33.42
C ASP A 155 -1.45 1.09 -32.35
N MET A 156 -2.75 0.85 -32.18
CA MET A 156 -3.29 -0.08 -31.18
C MET A 156 -2.79 -1.52 -31.36
N ASN A 157 -2.48 -1.93 -32.59
CA ASN A 157 -1.96 -3.28 -32.85
C ASN A 157 -0.52 -3.40 -32.33
N LYS A 158 0.33 -2.41 -32.55
CA LYS A 158 1.70 -2.38 -32.04
C LYS A 158 1.72 -2.27 -30.52
N ILE A 159 0.88 -1.43 -29.95
CA ILE A 159 0.75 -1.28 -28.49
C ILE A 159 0.28 -2.59 -27.86
N GLY A 160 -0.76 -3.21 -28.44
CA GLY A 160 -1.28 -4.49 -27.96
C GLY A 160 -0.27 -5.64 -28.09
N ALA A 161 0.47 -5.72 -29.19
CA ALA A 161 1.52 -6.72 -29.39
C ALA A 161 2.68 -6.53 -28.38
N THR A 162 3.07 -5.29 -28.12
CA THR A 162 4.11 -4.97 -27.11
C THR A 162 3.66 -5.39 -25.72
N PHE A 163 2.42 -5.10 -25.35
CA PHE A 163 1.87 -5.54 -24.07
C PHE A 163 1.76 -7.07 -24.01
N GLY A 164 1.21 -7.69 -25.06
CA GLY A 164 1.08 -9.14 -25.15
C GLY A 164 2.41 -9.87 -24.98
N SER A 165 3.46 -9.40 -25.64
CA SER A 165 4.82 -9.95 -25.47
C SER A 165 5.38 -9.75 -24.05
N THR A 166 5.08 -8.63 -23.42
CA THR A 166 5.51 -8.33 -22.04
C THR A 166 4.79 -9.21 -21.03
N ALA A 167 3.51 -9.47 -21.23
CA ALA A 167 2.66 -10.25 -20.32
C ALA A 167 2.83 -11.77 -20.49
N THR A 168 3.66 -12.24 -21.43
CA THR A 168 3.95 -13.67 -21.56
C THR A 168 4.74 -14.22 -20.38
N LYS A 169 4.74 -15.54 -20.22
CA LYS A 169 5.31 -16.25 -19.07
C LYS A 169 6.76 -15.84 -18.72
N PHE A 170 7.56 -15.47 -19.73
CA PHE A 170 8.97 -15.05 -19.55
C PHE A 170 9.28 -13.69 -20.19
N GLY A 171 8.28 -12.99 -20.69
CA GLY A 171 8.47 -11.76 -21.47
C GLY A 171 9.00 -10.55 -20.70
N ASN A 172 9.09 -10.64 -19.38
CA ASN A 172 9.49 -9.52 -18.53
C ASN A 172 10.55 -9.86 -17.48
N ASN A 173 11.22 -11.02 -17.58
CA ASN A 173 12.11 -11.49 -16.53
C ASN A 173 13.28 -10.53 -16.24
N SER A 174 13.88 -9.93 -17.25
CA SER A 174 14.98 -8.97 -17.06
C SER A 174 14.54 -7.75 -16.24
N TRP A 175 13.38 -7.20 -16.55
CA TRP A 175 12.84 -6.05 -15.85
C TRP A 175 12.30 -6.39 -14.45
N LEU A 176 11.85 -7.62 -14.25
CA LEU A 176 11.52 -8.15 -12.93
C LEU A 176 12.76 -8.20 -12.05
N VAL A 177 13.90 -8.65 -12.57
CA VAL A 177 15.18 -8.63 -11.84
C VAL A 177 15.60 -7.20 -11.50
N VAL A 178 15.46 -6.25 -12.43
CA VAL A 178 15.71 -4.82 -12.15
C VAL A 178 14.81 -4.33 -11.00
N ALA A 179 13.52 -4.63 -11.04
CA ALA A 179 12.59 -4.26 -9.99
C ALA A 179 12.98 -4.84 -8.62
N MET A 180 13.37 -6.11 -8.59
CA MET A 180 13.84 -6.78 -7.37
C MET A 180 15.11 -6.13 -6.82
N ILE A 181 16.10 -5.83 -7.67
CA ILE A 181 17.35 -5.18 -7.26
C ILE A 181 17.05 -3.79 -6.66
N VAL A 182 16.27 -2.96 -7.36
CA VAL A 182 15.93 -1.61 -6.86
C VAL A 182 15.21 -1.68 -5.52
N THR A 183 14.24 -2.57 -5.39
CA THR A 183 13.51 -2.77 -4.13
C THR A 183 14.45 -3.25 -3.02
N ALA A 184 15.30 -4.23 -3.29
CA ALA A 184 16.26 -4.76 -2.32
C ALA A 184 17.26 -3.69 -1.86
N VAL A 185 17.75 -2.85 -2.76
CA VAL A 185 18.66 -1.74 -2.43
C VAL A 185 17.96 -0.75 -1.50
N ILE A 186 16.74 -0.32 -1.81
CA ILE A 186 15.97 0.60 -0.93
C ILE A 186 15.77 -0.03 0.46
N MET A 187 15.38 -1.29 0.50
CA MET A 187 15.15 -2.00 1.77
C MET A 187 16.44 -2.22 2.58
N ALA A 188 17.58 -2.42 1.92
CA ALA A 188 18.87 -2.60 2.58
C ALA A 188 19.33 -1.39 3.38
N PHE A 189 18.89 -0.18 3.02
CA PHE A 189 19.15 1.05 3.78
C PHE A 189 18.25 1.21 5.02
N GLY A 190 17.31 0.27 5.26
CA GLY A 190 16.41 0.32 6.40
C GLY A 190 15.30 1.35 6.27
N ILE A 191 14.65 1.69 7.40
CA ILE A 191 13.44 2.53 7.39
C ILE A 191 13.78 3.99 7.17
N ALA A 192 14.69 4.54 7.98
CA ALA A 192 14.98 5.96 7.98
C ALA A 192 15.75 6.44 6.74
N ALA A 193 16.75 5.68 6.28
CA ALA A 193 17.57 6.03 5.13
C ALA A 193 17.06 5.46 3.80
N GLY A 194 16.31 4.36 3.85
CA GLY A 194 15.71 3.71 2.69
C GLY A 194 14.27 4.16 2.47
N ILE A 195 13.34 3.57 3.20
CA ILE A 195 11.89 3.73 2.96
C ILE A 195 11.43 5.18 3.14
N GLU A 196 11.78 5.83 4.27
CA GLU A 196 11.37 7.21 4.54
C GLU A 196 11.94 8.19 3.49
N ARG A 197 13.23 8.03 3.13
CA ARG A 197 13.88 8.89 2.15
C ARG A 197 13.31 8.70 0.75
N ALA A 198 13.08 7.45 0.32
CA ALA A 198 12.48 7.15 -0.97
C ALA A 198 11.07 7.77 -1.05
N ASN A 199 10.23 7.58 -0.04
CA ASN A 199 8.89 8.14 -0.03
C ASN A 199 8.87 9.68 -0.02
N LYS A 200 9.78 10.33 0.68
CA LYS A 200 9.90 11.82 0.67
C LYS A 200 10.18 12.39 -0.72
N ILE A 201 10.78 11.61 -1.62
CA ILE A 201 11.03 12.02 -3.01
C ILE A 201 9.89 11.56 -3.91
N MET A 202 9.51 10.29 -3.80
CA MET A 202 8.55 9.67 -4.73
C MET A 202 7.13 10.21 -4.57
N MET A 203 6.67 10.47 -3.33
CA MET A 203 5.30 10.92 -3.12
C MET A 203 5.04 12.34 -3.66
N PRO A 204 5.84 13.36 -3.34
CA PRO A 204 5.66 14.67 -3.96
C PRO A 204 5.76 14.62 -5.49
N LEU A 205 6.72 13.85 -6.03
CA LEU A 205 6.85 13.68 -7.47
C LEU A 205 5.59 13.08 -8.10
N LEU A 206 5.03 12.04 -7.48
CA LEU A 206 3.79 11.41 -7.92
C LEU A 206 2.63 12.43 -7.96
N PHE A 207 2.44 13.20 -6.89
CA PHE A 207 1.39 14.24 -6.83
C PHE A 207 1.57 15.30 -7.91
N VAL A 208 2.79 15.77 -8.13
CA VAL A 208 3.10 16.76 -9.19
C VAL A 208 2.80 16.18 -10.57
N LEU A 209 3.18 14.93 -10.82
CA LEU A 209 2.91 14.25 -12.09
C LEU A 209 1.40 14.08 -12.34
N PHE A 210 0.63 13.64 -11.33
CA PHE A 210 -0.80 13.48 -11.48
C PHE A 210 -1.54 14.81 -11.63
N LEU A 211 -1.13 15.84 -10.89
CA LEU A 211 -1.69 17.18 -11.05
C LEU A 211 -1.38 17.74 -12.46
N GLY A 212 -0.14 17.63 -12.90
CA GLY A 212 0.27 18.05 -14.25
C GLY A 212 -0.49 17.29 -15.34
N LEU A 213 -0.64 15.97 -15.18
CA LEU A 213 -1.43 15.16 -16.11
C LEU A 213 -2.92 15.58 -16.11
N GLY A 214 -3.50 15.83 -14.95
CA GLY A 214 -4.88 16.32 -14.84
C GLY A 214 -5.09 17.65 -15.55
N ILE A 215 -4.18 18.61 -15.36
CA ILE A 215 -4.20 19.90 -16.08
C ILE A 215 -4.06 19.69 -17.59
N TYR A 216 -3.13 18.85 -18.00
CA TYR A 216 -2.92 18.55 -19.42
C TYR A 216 -4.17 17.92 -20.06
N ILE A 217 -4.77 16.90 -19.40
CA ILE A 217 -5.99 16.25 -19.88
C ILE A 217 -7.12 17.26 -20.04
N PHE A 218 -7.25 18.23 -19.12
CA PHE A 218 -8.28 19.27 -19.19
C PHE A 218 -8.19 20.11 -20.49
N THR A 219 -7.00 20.25 -21.06
CA THR A 219 -6.79 20.99 -22.32
C THR A 219 -7.13 20.19 -23.58
N LEU A 220 -7.37 18.88 -23.45
CA LEU A 220 -7.62 18.02 -24.61
C LEU A 220 -9.07 18.15 -25.13
N PRO A 221 -9.30 18.03 -26.45
CA PRO A 221 -10.63 17.97 -27.01
C PRO A 221 -11.43 16.80 -26.41
N GLY A 222 -12.68 17.07 -26.01
CA GLY A 222 -13.57 16.06 -25.40
C GLY A 222 -13.36 15.84 -23.89
N ALA A 223 -12.37 16.43 -23.25
CA ALA A 223 -12.13 16.28 -21.82
C ALA A 223 -13.33 16.67 -20.96
N THR A 224 -14.07 17.70 -21.38
CA THR A 224 -15.28 18.18 -20.67
C THR A 224 -16.33 17.08 -20.51
N GLU A 225 -16.49 16.21 -21.50
CA GLU A 225 -17.42 15.05 -21.44
C GLU A 225 -16.98 14.06 -20.37
N GLY A 226 -15.68 13.74 -20.30
CA GLY A 226 -15.11 12.89 -19.27
C GLY A 226 -15.31 13.46 -17.86
N TYR A 227 -15.07 14.75 -17.67
CA TYR A 227 -15.31 15.42 -16.39
C TYR A 227 -16.80 15.43 -16.01
N LYS A 228 -17.70 15.74 -16.96
CA LYS A 228 -19.15 15.64 -16.73
C LYS A 228 -19.54 14.23 -16.28
N TYR A 229 -19.00 13.19 -16.95
CA TYR A 229 -19.23 11.80 -16.58
C TYR A 229 -18.81 11.50 -15.14
N ILE A 230 -17.59 11.91 -14.76
CA ILE A 230 -17.08 11.67 -13.39
C ILE A 230 -17.96 12.35 -12.34
N PHE A 231 -18.46 13.56 -12.59
CA PHE A 231 -19.25 14.31 -11.62
C PHE A 231 -20.78 14.04 -11.71
N THR A 232 -21.23 13.21 -12.65
CA THR A 232 -22.63 12.84 -12.78
C THR A 232 -22.98 11.70 -11.82
N ILE A 233 -24.11 11.86 -11.12
CA ILE A 233 -24.68 10.83 -10.24
C ILE A 233 -25.83 10.16 -10.93
N ASN A 234 -25.84 8.83 -10.98
CA ASN A 234 -26.95 8.02 -11.41
C ASN A 234 -27.64 7.40 -10.17
N PRO A 235 -28.79 7.95 -9.69
CA PRO A 235 -29.45 7.42 -8.50
C PRO A 235 -29.85 5.95 -8.61
N LYS A 236 -30.19 5.48 -9.81
CA LYS A 236 -30.52 4.06 -10.04
C LYS A 236 -29.31 3.15 -9.85
N GLY A 237 -28.11 3.62 -10.19
CA GLY A 237 -26.87 2.88 -9.96
C GLY A 237 -26.59 2.67 -8.48
N LEU A 238 -26.96 3.60 -7.61
CA LEU A 238 -26.80 3.45 -6.15
C LEU A 238 -27.68 2.33 -5.56
N LEU A 239 -28.70 1.87 -6.28
CA LEU A 239 -29.55 0.76 -5.85
C LEU A 239 -28.95 -0.61 -6.20
N ASP A 240 -27.89 -0.68 -6.99
CA ASP A 240 -27.21 -1.95 -7.32
C ASP A 240 -26.29 -2.38 -6.15
N PRO A 241 -26.58 -3.51 -5.47
CA PRO A 241 -25.74 -4.00 -4.37
C PRO A 241 -24.29 -4.29 -4.78
N ARG A 242 -24.06 -4.63 -6.04
CA ARG A 242 -22.72 -4.94 -6.57
C ARG A 242 -21.81 -3.72 -6.51
N LEU A 243 -22.35 -2.54 -6.81
CA LEU A 243 -21.63 -1.27 -6.71
C LEU A 243 -21.06 -1.06 -5.30
N TRP A 244 -21.85 -1.33 -4.26
CA TRP A 244 -21.43 -1.21 -2.86
C TRP A 244 -20.35 -2.24 -2.49
N ILE A 245 -20.48 -3.48 -2.96
CA ILE A 245 -19.48 -4.52 -2.76
C ILE A 245 -18.14 -4.13 -3.41
N TYR A 246 -18.17 -3.63 -4.64
CA TYR A 246 -16.97 -3.18 -5.33
C TYR A 246 -16.35 -1.94 -4.69
N ALA A 247 -17.16 -0.97 -4.27
CA ALA A 247 -16.72 0.23 -3.55
C ALA A 247 -16.05 -0.13 -2.21
N PHE A 248 -16.66 -1.03 -1.44
CA PHE A 248 -16.10 -1.56 -0.21
C PHE A 248 -14.76 -2.27 -0.44
N GLY A 249 -14.72 -3.20 -1.40
CA GLY A 249 -13.48 -3.92 -1.73
C GLY A 249 -12.37 -2.98 -2.22
N GLN A 250 -12.71 -1.95 -2.99
CA GLN A 250 -11.75 -0.95 -3.43
C GLN A 250 -11.25 -0.09 -2.27
N ALA A 251 -12.10 0.27 -1.30
CA ALA A 251 -11.70 1.02 -0.12
C ALA A 251 -10.71 0.22 0.76
N PHE A 252 -11.00 -1.06 0.99
CA PHE A 252 -10.08 -1.98 1.67
C PHE A 252 -8.70 -2.02 0.98
N PHE A 253 -8.73 -2.19 -0.33
CA PHE A 253 -7.51 -2.26 -1.12
C PHE A 253 -6.72 -0.94 -1.09
N SER A 254 -7.40 0.19 -1.24
CA SER A 254 -6.77 1.52 -1.23
C SER A 254 -6.13 1.88 0.12
N LEU A 255 -6.72 1.42 1.22
CA LEU A 255 -6.19 1.65 2.56
C LEU A 255 -5.12 0.63 2.97
N SER A 256 -4.85 -0.38 2.12
CA SER A 256 -3.91 -1.49 2.41
C SER A 256 -4.20 -2.22 3.72
N ILE A 257 -5.48 -2.26 4.15
CA ILE A 257 -5.91 -2.98 5.35
C ILE A 257 -5.77 -4.48 5.13
N ALA A 258 -5.44 -5.21 6.19
CA ALA A 258 -5.04 -6.61 6.19
C ALA A 258 -3.76 -6.92 5.36
N GLY A 259 -3.09 -5.89 4.83
CA GLY A 259 -1.83 -6.02 4.10
C GLY A 259 -0.57 -6.05 4.98
N ASN A 260 -0.72 -6.04 6.30
CA ASN A 260 0.34 -6.00 7.33
C ASN A 260 1.20 -4.72 7.37
N GLY A 261 1.18 -3.88 6.35
CA GLY A 261 1.99 -2.65 6.28
C GLY A 261 1.71 -1.70 7.43
N THR A 262 0.44 -1.47 7.75
CA THR A 262 -0.02 -0.60 8.83
C THR A 262 0.36 -1.12 10.21
N VAL A 263 0.29 -2.43 10.45
CA VAL A 263 0.78 -3.08 11.68
C VAL A 263 2.29 -2.89 11.81
N ILE A 264 3.04 -3.08 10.72
CA ILE A 264 4.49 -2.91 10.72
C ILE A 264 4.86 -1.45 10.97
N TYR A 265 4.24 -0.48 10.28
CA TYR A 265 4.51 0.94 10.48
C TYR A 265 4.10 1.42 11.88
N GLY A 266 2.96 0.99 12.40
CA GLY A 266 2.55 1.25 13.77
C GLY A 266 3.54 0.72 14.81
N SER A 267 4.32 -0.29 14.46
CA SER A 267 5.31 -0.89 15.36
C SER A 267 6.63 -0.13 15.48
N TYR A 268 6.87 0.87 14.63
CA TYR A 268 8.04 1.75 14.62
C TYR A 268 7.72 3.10 15.22
#